data_6f8c810aa7f9c6da33c827b06103b27d
#
_entry.id   6f8c810aa7f9c6da33c827b06103b27d
#
_cell.length_a   1.000
_cell.length_b   1.000
_cell.length_c   1.000
_cell.angle_alpha   90.00
_cell.angle_beta   90.00
_cell.angle_gamma   90.00
#
_symmetry.space_group_name_H-M   'P 1'
#
loop_
_entity.id
_entity.type
_entity.pdbx_description
1 polymer ?
#
loop_
_entity_poly.entity_id
_entity_poly.type
_entity_poly.pdbx_seq_one_letter_code
_entity_poly.pdbx_strand_id
1 'polypeptide(L)'
;MSHLARAREVFDLELAGVKAVRAQLDAAFAQAVELLVVTLSRRGKIIVVGVGKSGNIGQKIAATLTSTGATAVVLSPVDALHGDLGVLNDGDAVLALSYSGESEELLNLLPALKRFSVRLIAFTGHPKSTLGRHSEVVLNVHVPREACPFNLAPTASTTAMLVMGDALAMAVLQARGFRRQDFAQRHPSGAIGRTLLLRVKDIMRTGERNPVVPQTLSVKEALLVMTRAKAGSVSVVNARGTLAGVFTDGDLRRHMARDEQVLARPLADVMTRHPICIREEALAAEALTVFNERAIDDLIVVNARREPVGLVDSQDLPKLKLM
;
A
#
# COMPACT_ATOMS: atom_id res chain seq x y z
N MET A 1 30.64 25.27 -17.85
CA MET A 1 29.49 25.10 -16.92
C MET A 1 29.88 24.06 -15.88
N SER A 2 29.62 24.27 -14.59
CA SER A 2 29.90 23.26 -13.56
C SER A 2 28.89 22.09 -13.66
N HIS A 3 29.28 20.89 -13.19
CA HIS A 3 28.37 19.74 -13.18
C HIS A 3 27.09 20.02 -12.42
N LEU A 4 27.16 20.77 -11.31
CA LEU A 4 25.97 21.16 -10.53
C LEU A 4 25.04 22.11 -11.32
N ALA A 5 25.61 23.09 -12.03
CA ALA A 5 24.81 23.98 -12.87
C ALA A 5 24.11 23.21 -14.01
N ARG A 6 24.81 22.24 -14.61
CA ARG A 6 24.20 21.36 -15.64
C ARG A 6 23.08 20.50 -15.06
N ALA A 7 23.28 19.93 -13.88
CA ALA A 7 22.23 19.15 -13.22
C ALA A 7 20.96 20.00 -13.00
N ARG A 8 21.10 21.21 -12.46
CA ARG A 8 19.97 22.14 -12.25
C ARG A 8 19.25 22.47 -13.56
N GLU A 9 19.99 22.73 -14.64
CA GLU A 9 19.41 22.97 -15.96
C GLU A 9 18.58 21.77 -16.46
N VAL A 10 19.04 20.53 -16.24
CA VAL A 10 18.28 19.32 -16.58
C VAL A 10 16.95 19.28 -15.81
N PHE A 11 16.98 19.51 -14.48
CA PHE A 11 15.77 19.60 -13.69
C PHE A 11 14.79 20.66 -14.23
N ASP A 12 15.29 21.86 -14.53
CA ASP A 12 14.45 22.95 -15.03
C ASP A 12 13.79 22.59 -16.37
N LEU A 13 14.51 21.94 -17.27
CA LEU A 13 13.98 21.49 -18.57
C LEU A 13 12.94 20.37 -18.41
N GLU A 14 13.16 19.40 -17.53
CA GLU A 14 12.20 18.33 -17.27
C GLU A 14 10.93 18.87 -16.59
N LEU A 15 11.08 19.77 -15.62
CA LEU A 15 9.93 20.46 -15.00
C LEU A 15 9.13 21.28 -16.01
N ALA A 16 9.80 21.96 -16.93
CA ALA A 16 9.12 22.67 -18.01
C ALA A 16 8.35 21.71 -18.94
N GLY A 17 8.93 20.55 -19.27
CA GLY A 17 8.26 19.50 -20.02
C GLY A 17 7.00 18.98 -19.34
N VAL A 18 7.08 18.66 -18.05
CA VAL A 18 5.92 18.22 -17.27
C VAL A 18 4.83 19.31 -17.18
N LYS A 19 5.21 20.58 -17.00
CA LYS A 19 4.26 21.71 -17.00
C LYS A 19 3.56 21.86 -18.35
N ALA A 20 4.30 21.71 -19.46
CA ALA A 20 3.73 21.77 -20.80
C ALA A 20 2.70 20.67 -21.02
N VAL A 21 3.00 19.43 -20.63
CA VAL A 21 2.07 18.30 -20.76
C VAL A 21 0.84 18.50 -19.87
N ARG A 22 1.01 18.99 -18.64
CA ARG A 22 -0.12 19.33 -17.76
C ARG A 22 -1.06 20.35 -18.40
N ALA A 23 -0.52 21.37 -19.07
CA ALA A 23 -1.32 22.40 -19.75
C ALA A 23 -2.09 21.88 -20.97
N GLN A 24 -1.70 20.72 -21.51
CA GLN A 24 -2.34 20.06 -22.65
C GLN A 24 -3.42 19.04 -22.23
N LEU A 25 -3.62 18.81 -20.93
CA LEU A 25 -4.68 17.91 -20.46
C LEU A 25 -6.05 18.46 -20.88
N ASP A 26 -6.83 17.60 -21.51
CA ASP A 26 -8.16 17.90 -22.03
C ASP A 26 -9.15 16.75 -21.78
N ALA A 27 -10.29 16.76 -22.46
CA ALA A 27 -11.33 15.74 -22.35
C ALA A 27 -10.85 14.32 -22.73
N ALA A 28 -9.79 14.18 -23.53
CA ALA A 28 -9.23 12.87 -23.90
C ALA A 28 -8.68 12.13 -22.67
N PHE A 29 -8.17 12.85 -21.67
CA PHE A 29 -7.75 12.22 -20.43
C PHE A 29 -8.92 11.55 -19.69
N ALA A 30 -10.05 12.23 -19.56
CA ALA A 30 -11.25 11.66 -18.94
C ALA A 30 -11.78 10.45 -19.74
N GLN A 31 -11.79 10.54 -21.07
CA GLN A 31 -12.16 9.43 -21.94
C GLN A 31 -11.24 8.22 -21.76
N ALA A 32 -9.94 8.42 -21.64
CA ALA A 32 -8.99 7.35 -21.35
C ALA A 32 -9.30 6.66 -20.02
N VAL A 33 -9.57 7.42 -18.96
CA VAL A 33 -9.95 6.88 -17.65
C VAL A 33 -11.22 6.05 -17.75
N GLU A 34 -12.27 6.58 -18.36
CA GLU A 34 -13.56 5.89 -18.53
C GLU A 34 -13.41 4.59 -19.32
N LEU A 35 -12.64 4.64 -20.42
CA LEU A 35 -12.35 3.46 -21.24
C LEU A 35 -11.67 2.37 -20.41
N LEU A 36 -10.65 2.71 -19.63
CA LEU A 36 -9.94 1.74 -18.79
C LEU A 36 -10.84 1.19 -17.67
N VAL A 37 -11.65 2.03 -17.04
CA VAL A 37 -12.61 1.61 -16.00
C VAL A 37 -13.64 0.61 -16.59
N VAL A 38 -14.18 0.91 -17.77
CA VAL A 38 -15.13 0.01 -18.46
C VAL A 38 -14.46 -1.32 -18.81
N THR A 39 -13.26 -1.27 -19.40
CA THR A 39 -12.46 -2.48 -19.70
C THR A 39 -12.31 -3.37 -18.46
N LEU A 40 -11.82 -2.79 -17.36
CA LEU A 40 -11.58 -3.53 -16.12
C LEU A 40 -12.87 -4.05 -15.46
N SER A 41 -13.98 -3.33 -15.57
CA SER A 41 -15.29 -3.76 -15.03
C SER A 41 -15.83 -4.98 -15.76
N ARG A 42 -15.50 -5.15 -17.03
CA ARG A 42 -15.84 -6.30 -17.89
C ARG A 42 -14.83 -7.44 -17.83
N ARG A 43 -13.91 -7.41 -16.85
CA ARG A 43 -12.83 -8.38 -16.67
C ARG A 43 -11.78 -8.39 -17.80
N GLY A 44 -11.75 -7.36 -18.64
CA GLY A 44 -10.63 -7.10 -19.53
C GLY A 44 -9.40 -6.61 -18.75
N LYS A 45 -8.27 -6.56 -19.43
CA LYS A 45 -7.00 -6.08 -18.87
C LYS A 45 -6.42 -4.95 -19.72
N ILE A 46 -5.42 -4.28 -19.17
CA ILE A 46 -4.67 -3.22 -19.85
C ILE A 46 -3.38 -3.82 -20.39
N ILE A 47 -3.19 -3.81 -21.69
CA ILE A 47 -1.94 -4.22 -22.34
C ILE A 47 -1.11 -2.98 -22.57
N VAL A 48 0.06 -2.89 -21.95
CA VAL A 48 0.96 -1.76 -22.11
C VAL A 48 2.05 -2.12 -23.11
N VAL A 49 2.17 -1.33 -24.17
CA VAL A 49 3.08 -1.59 -25.30
C VAL A 49 4.00 -0.40 -25.51
N GLY A 50 5.29 -0.63 -25.69
CA GLY A 50 6.27 0.41 -26.00
C GLY A 50 7.64 -0.18 -26.33
N VAL A 51 8.49 0.61 -26.99
CA VAL A 51 9.83 0.20 -27.42
C VAL A 51 10.89 1.04 -26.69
N GLY A 52 12.02 0.44 -26.37
CA GLY A 52 13.18 1.12 -25.80
C GLY A 52 12.82 1.87 -24.50
N LYS A 53 13.17 3.18 -24.41
CA LYS A 53 12.89 4.00 -23.23
C LYS A 53 11.38 4.13 -22.94
N SER A 54 10.55 4.26 -23.97
CA SER A 54 9.07 4.25 -23.80
C SER A 54 8.57 2.92 -23.25
N GLY A 55 9.17 1.79 -23.65
CA GLY A 55 8.88 0.47 -23.09
C GLY A 55 9.22 0.38 -21.60
N ASN A 56 10.38 0.92 -21.19
CA ASN A 56 10.76 0.97 -19.76
C ASN A 56 9.77 1.81 -18.93
N ILE A 57 9.32 2.95 -19.47
CA ILE A 57 8.25 3.74 -18.83
C ILE A 57 6.94 2.95 -18.79
N GLY A 58 6.61 2.24 -19.87
CA GLY A 58 5.44 1.36 -19.94
C GLY A 58 5.45 0.27 -18.87
N GLN A 59 6.61 -0.37 -18.63
CA GLN A 59 6.77 -1.34 -17.55
C GLN A 59 6.43 -0.73 -16.18
N LYS A 60 6.94 0.48 -15.90
CA LYS A 60 6.63 1.19 -14.65
C LYS A 60 5.14 1.52 -14.54
N ILE A 61 4.51 1.99 -15.60
CA ILE A 61 3.07 2.30 -15.63
C ILE A 61 2.25 1.03 -15.38
N ALA A 62 2.57 -0.08 -16.03
CA ALA A 62 1.90 -1.37 -15.83
C ALA A 62 2.03 -1.85 -14.38
N ALA A 63 3.23 -1.72 -13.78
CA ALA A 63 3.46 -2.05 -12.39
C ALA A 63 2.62 -1.19 -11.44
N THR A 64 2.53 0.14 -11.69
CA THR A 64 1.69 1.06 -10.91
C THR A 64 0.21 0.68 -11.02
N LEU A 65 -0.30 0.45 -12.22
CA LEU A 65 -1.68 0.01 -12.46
C LEU A 65 -1.98 -1.30 -11.70
N THR A 66 -1.11 -2.30 -11.82
CA THR A 66 -1.28 -3.60 -11.16
C THR A 66 -1.29 -3.46 -9.64
N SER A 67 -0.36 -2.69 -9.07
CA SER A 67 -0.28 -2.46 -7.63
C SER A 67 -1.49 -1.68 -7.09
N THR A 68 -2.16 -0.91 -7.94
CA THR A 68 -3.36 -0.14 -7.62
C THR A 68 -4.66 -0.81 -8.06
N GLY A 69 -4.61 -2.11 -8.37
CA GLY A 69 -5.80 -2.92 -8.56
C GLY A 69 -6.32 -3.01 -9.99
N ALA A 70 -5.63 -2.42 -10.96
CA ALA A 70 -5.93 -2.57 -12.38
C ALA A 70 -5.09 -3.71 -12.96
N THR A 71 -5.71 -4.72 -13.56
CA THR A 71 -4.94 -5.78 -14.22
C THR A 71 -4.22 -5.22 -15.44
N ALA A 72 -2.91 -5.14 -15.39
CA ALA A 72 -2.09 -4.63 -16.48
C ALA A 72 -0.93 -5.58 -16.78
N VAL A 73 -0.62 -5.75 -18.06
CA VAL A 73 0.44 -6.63 -18.58
C VAL A 73 1.26 -5.86 -19.60
N VAL A 74 2.57 -6.03 -19.59
CA VAL A 74 3.47 -5.47 -20.60
C VAL A 74 3.56 -6.46 -21.76
N LEU A 75 3.45 -5.96 -22.99
CA LEU A 75 3.64 -6.73 -24.19
C LEU A 75 4.75 -6.06 -25.03
N SER A 76 5.80 -6.82 -25.30
CA SER A 76 6.86 -6.39 -26.23
C SER A 76 6.30 -6.42 -27.66
N PRO A 77 6.39 -5.33 -28.44
CA PRO A 77 5.93 -5.34 -29.83
C PRO A 77 6.63 -6.38 -30.69
N VAL A 78 7.90 -6.66 -30.42
CA VAL A 78 8.69 -7.64 -31.17
C VAL A 78 8.20 -9.06 -30.85
N ASP A 79 8.09 -9.41 -29.56
CA ASP A 79 7.68 -10.75 -29.14
C ASP A 79 6.21 -11.01 -29.49
N ALA A 80 5.37 -9.96 -29.49
CA ALA A 80 3.98 -10.04 -29.92
C ALA A 80 3.83 -10.63 -31.32
N LEU A 81 4.68 -10.21 -32.27
CA LEU A 81 4.66 -10.70 -33.66
C LEU A 81 5.20 -12.13 -33.79
N HIS A 82 5.81 -12.66 -32.74
CA HIS A 82 6.36 -14.03 -32.68
C HIS A 82 5.56 -14.99 -31.79
N GLY A 83 4.33 -14.62 -31.38
CA GLY A 83 3.40 -15.52 -30.68
C GLY A 83 2.77 -14.94 -29.42
N ASP A 84 3.37 -13.90 -28.78
CA ASP A 84 2.89 -13.34 -27.53
C ASP A 84 1.58 -12.53 -27.69
N LEU A 85 1.06 -12.40 -28.93
CA LEU A 85 -0.30 -11.90 -29.17
C LEU A 85 -1.38 -12.74 -28.45
N GLY A 86 -1.07 -13.98 -28.09
CA GLY A 86 -1.95 -14.83 -27.28
C GLY A 86 -2.32 -14.25 -25.92
N VAL A 87 -1.62 -13.19 -25.46
CA VAL A 87 -1.98 -12.48 -24.21
C VAL A 87 -3.20 -11.56 -24.40
N LEU A 88 -3.53 -11.18 -25.65
CA LEU A 88 -4.66 -10.30 -25.97
C LEU A 88 -5.98 -11.08 -26.00
N ASN A 89 -7.03 -10.43 -25.50
CA ASN A 89 -8.41 -10.90 -25.63
C ASN A 89 -9.32 -9.77 -26.14
N ASP A 90 -10.43 -10.12 -26.74
CA ASP A 90 -11.47 -9.16 -27.05
C ASP A 90 -11.94 -8.43 -25.79
N GLY A 91 -12.12 -7.12 -25.89
CA GLY A 91 -12.52 -6.28 -24.78
C GLY A 91 -11.35 -5.74 -23.92
N ASP A 92 -10.11 -6.13 -24.22
CA ASP A 92 -8.93 -5.52 -23.59
C ASP A 92 -8.71 -4.07 -24.07
N ALA A 93 -7.96 -3.29 -23.31
CA ALA A 93 -7.46 -1.98 -23.72
C ALA A 93 -5.95 -2.04 -23.94
N VAL A 94 -5.46 -1.44 -25.01
CA VAL A 94 -4.05 -1.31 -25.32
C VAL A 94 -3.61 0.12 -25.04
N LEU A 95 -2.61 0.28 -24.19
CA LEU A 95 -1.94 1.55 -23.90
C LEU A 95 -0.59 1.55 -24.64
N ALA A 96 -0.52 2.25 -25.75
CA ALA A 96 0.64 2.28 -26.63
C ALA A 96 1.47 3.55 -26.41
N LEU A 97 2.75 3.37 -26.07
CA LEU A 97 3.68 4.43 -25.74
C LEU A 97 4.72 4.60 -26.84
N SER A 98 4.64 5.73 -27.58
CA SER A 98 5.65 6.13 -28.56
C SER A 98 5.67 7.65 -28.68
N TYR A 99 6.76 8.31 -28.28
CA TYR A 99 6.84 9.76 -28.35
C TYR A 99 6.70 10.29 -29.78
N SER A 100 7.38 9.69 -30.75
CA SER A 100 7.23 10.02 -32.16
C SER A 100 5.88 9.59 -32.74
N GLY A 101 5.31 8.52 -32.22
CA GLY A 101 4.14 7.85 -32.77
C GLY A 101 4.41 7.12 -34.09
N GLU A 102 5.71 6.96 -34.47
CA GLU A 102 6.18 6.38 -35.71
C GLU A 102 7.20 5.24 -35.46
N SER A 103 7.25 4.64 -34.26
CA SER A 103 8.13 3.51 -34.00
C SER A 103 7.72 2.31 -34.85
N GLU A 104 8.61 1.81 -35.70
CA GLU A 104 8.31 0.77 -36.68
C GLU A 104 7.76 -0.50 -36.06
N GLU A 105 8.40 -0.97 -34.98
CA GLU A 105 7.98 -2.20 -34.27
C GLU A 105 6.56 -2.08 -33.70
N LEU A 106 6.17 -0.90 -33.24
CA LEU A 106 4.83 -0.65 -32.72
C LEU A 106 3.82 -0.51 -33.87
N LEU A 107 4.18 0.15 -34.93
CA LEU A 107 3.32 0.29 -36.10
C LEU A 107 3.05 -1.04 -36.80
N ASN A 108 4.04 -1.93 -36.86
CA ASN A 108 3.90 -3.29 -37.40
C ASN A 108 2.93 -4.15 -36.58
N LEU A 109 2.70 -3.80 -35.31
CA LEU A 109 1.73 -4.47 -34.44
C LEU A 109 0.27 -4.02 -34.72
N LEU A 110 0.05 -2.81 -35.21
CA LEU A 110 -1.31 -2.24 -35.40
C LEU A 110 -2.25 -3.10 -36.26
N PRO A 111 -1.83 -3.71 -37.38
CA PRO A 111 -2.70 -4.59 -38.15
C PRO A 111 -3.14 -5.84 -37.38
N ALA A 112 -2.26 -6.36 -36.53
CA ALA A 112 -2.57 -7.50 -35.67
C ALA A 112 -3.57 -7.12 -34.56
N LEU A 113 -3.37 -5.96 -33.90
CA LEU A 113 -4.29 -5.44 -32.89
C LEU A 113 -5.72 -5.22 -33.44
N LYS A 114 -5.84 -4.80 -34.71
CA LYS A 114 -7.15 -4.61 -35.37
C LYS A 114 -7.96 -5.90 -35.56
N ARG A 115 -7.34 -7.07 -35.44
CA ARG A 115 -8.04 -8.36 -35.50
C ARG A 115 -8.76 -8.69 -34.20
N PHE A 116 -8.39 -8.02 -33.11
CA PHE A 116 -9.04 -8.13 -31.82
C PHE A 116 -9.96 -6.92 -31.59
N SER A 117 -11.03 -7.11 -30.86
CA SER A 117 -11.94 -6.02 -30.44
C SER A 117 -11.33 -5.27 -29.25
N VAL A 118 -10.11 -4.73 -29.44
CA VAL A 118 -9.38 -3.97 -28.40
C VAL A 118 -9.57 -2.47 -28.59
N ARG A 119 -9.44 -1.71 -27.50
CA ARG A 119 -9.51 -0.25 -27.49
C ARG A 119 -8.09 0.30 -27.37
N LEU A 120 -7.67 1.16 -28.30
CA LEU A 120 -6.30 1.68 -28.35
C LEU A 120 -6.22 3.12 -27.82
N ILE A 121 -5.38 3.32 -26.81
CA ILE A 121 -5.01 4.61 -26.25
C ILE A 121 -3.54 4.87 -26.57
N ALA A 122 -3.22 6.00 -27.18
CA ALA A 122 -1.84 6.39 -27.47
C ALA A 122 -1.30 7.43 -26.49
N PHE A 123 -0.06 7.22 -26.02
CA PHE A 123 0.77 8.26 -25.43
C PHE A 123 1.78 8.70 -26.48
N THR A 124 1.59 9.90 -27.05
CA THR A 124 2.49 10.41 -28.09
C THR A 124 2.67 11.92 -27.98
N GLY A 125 3.85 12.40 -28.33
CA GLY A 125 4.12 13.85 -28.49
C GLY A 125 3.60 14.41 -29.82
N HIS A 126 3.11 13.54 -30.70
CA HIS A 126 2.64 13.90 -32.04
C HIS A 126 1.24 13.32 -32.31
N PRO A 127 0.15 13.97 -31.88
CA PRO A 127 -1.22 13.45 -32.02
C PRO A 127 -1.62 13.09 -33.46
N LYS A 128 -1.02 13.73 -34.46
CA LYS A 128 -1.27 13.45 -35.88
C LYS A 128 -0.35 12.35 -36.47
N SER A 129 0.46 11.70 -35.66
CA SER A 129 1.29 10.56 -36.08
C SER A 129 0.44 9.36 -36.50
N THR A 130 1.10 8.37 -37.11
CA THR A 130 0.43 7.11 -37.51
C THR A 130 -0.21 6.42 -36.33
N LEU A 131 0.47 6.30 -35.17
CA LEU A 131 -0.10 5.76 -33.96
C LEU A 131 -1.32 6.58 -33.50
N GLY A 132 -1.21 7.92 -33.48
CA GLY A 132 -2.31 8.79 -33.04
C GLY A 132 -3.56 8.63 -33.92
N ARG A 133 -3.42 8.57 -35.24
CA ARG A 133 -4.54 8.36 -36.17
C ARG A 133 -5.24 7.00 -36.01
N HIS A 134 -4.53 5.98 -35.51
CA HIS A 134 -5.08 4.63 -35.30
C HIS A 134 -5.66 4.42 -33.92
N SER A 135 -5.48 5.39 -33.02
CA SER A 135 -5.92 5.30 -31.63
C SER A 135 -7.28 5.93 -31.42
N GLU A 136 -8.08 5.35 -30.55
CA GLU A 136 -9.40 5.88 -30.15
C GLU A 136 -9.24 7.12 -29.26
N VAL A 137 -8.23 7.10 -28.38
CA VAL A 137 -7.89 8.21 -27.49
C VAL A 137 -6.40 8.51 -27.61
N VAL A 138 -6.05 9.79 -27.70
CA VAL A 138 -4.67 10.24 -27.73
C VAL A 138 -4.39 11.13 -26.52
N LEU A 139 -3.45 10.71 -25.69
CA LEU A 139 -2.90 11.50 -24.61
C LEU A 139 -1.63 12.19 -25.09
N ASN A 140 -1.72 13.51 -25.26
CA ASN A 140 -0.61 14.30 -25.78
C ASN A 140 0.47 14.50 -24.70
N VAL A 141 1.67 13.95 -24.95
CA VAL A 141 2.85 14.07 -24.07
C VAL A 141 3.96 14.92 -24.70
N HIS A 142 3.59 15.84 -25.57
CA HIS A 142 4.55 16.72 -26.25
C HIS A 142 5.29 17.61 -25.24
N VAL A 143 6.62 17.63 -25.36
CA VAL A 143 7.51 18.50 -24.58
C VAL A 143 8.24 19.49 -25.49
N PRO A 144 8.57 20.71 -25.05
CA PRO A 144 9.23 21.72 -25.87
C PRO A 144 10.61 21.28 -26.36
N ARG A 145 11.37 20.58 -25.51
CA ARG A 145 12.69 20.04 -25.84
C ARG A 145 13.13 18.99 -24.83
N GLU A 146 14.10 18.17 -25.22
CA GLU A 146 14.79 17.26 -24.32
C GLU A 146 15.88 17.97 -23.50
N ALA A 147 16.20 17.45 -22.33
CA ALA A 147 17.30 17.98 -21.51
C ALA A 147 18.70 17.58 -22.03
N CYS A 148 18.75 16.65 -23.01
CA CYS A 148 19.96 16.31 -23.72
C CYS A 148 20.50 17.53 -24.48
N PRO A 149 21.81 17.84 -24.45
CA PRO A 149 22.40 18.97 -25.16
C PRO A 149 22.09 18.99 -26.66
N PHE A 150 21.99 17.82 -27.27
CA PHE A 150 21.71 17.64 -28.70
C PHE A 150 20.21 17.50 -29.00
N ASN A 151 19.35 17.58 -28.00
CA ASN A 151 17.91 17.37 -28.14
C ASN A 151 17.52 16.00 -28.74
N LEU A 152 18.34 14.96 -28.52
CA LEU A 152 18.19 13.64 -29.13
C LEU A 152 17.79 12.55 -28.10
N ALA A 153 18.47 12.52 -26.95
CA ALA A 153 18.20 11.49 -25.95
C ALA A 153 16.91 11.81 -25.19
N PRO A 154 15.93 10.89 -25.19
CA PRO A 154 14.68 11.06 -24.43
C PRO A 154 14.97 11.23 -22.94
N THR A 155 14.54 12.36 -22.40
CA THR A 155 14.66 12.77 -20.98
C THR A 155 13.36 13.44 -20.54
N ALA A 156 13.14 14.70 -20.88
CA ALA A 156 11.90 15.42 -20.56
C ALA A 156 10.64 14.72 -21.10
N SER A 157 10.70 14.14 -22.28
CA SER A 157 9.60 13.37 -22.85
C SER A 157 9.28 12.11 -22.05
N THR A 158 10.30 11.37 -21.59
CA THR A 158 10.10 10.16 -20.78
C THR A 158 9.61 10.49 -19.38
N THR A 159 10.11 11.56 -18.78
CA THR A 159 9.62 12.06 -17.47
C THR A 159 8.15 12.50 -17.57
N ALA A 160 7.79 13.26 -18.59
CA ALA A 160 6.41 13.68 -18.81
C ALA A 160 5.46 12.49 -19.07
N MET A 161 5.91 11.51 -19.85
CA MET A 161 5.18 10.26 -20.11
C MET A 161 4.95 9.46 -18.84
N LEU A 162 5.96 9.40 -17.97
CA LEU A 162 5.86 8.74 -16.66
C LEU A 162 4.80 9.42 -15.77
N VAL A 163 4.85 10.76 -15.68
CA VAL A 163 3.89 11.54 -14.87
C VAL A 163 2.47 11.39 -15.41
N MET A 164 2.28 11.40 -16.75
CA MET A 164 0.99 11.14 -17.38
C MET A 164 0.46 9.74 -17.02
N GLY A 165 1.32 8.72 -17.04
CA GLY A 165 0.97 7.36 -16.66
C GLY A 165 0.57 7.23 -15.19
N ASP A 166 1.27 7.92 -14.29
CA ASP A 166 0.91 7.95 -12.87
C ASP A 166 -0.42 8.68 -12.65
N ALA A 167 -0.63 9.80 -13.32
CA ALA A 167 -1.91 10.52 -13.27
C ALA A 167 -3.07 9.62 -13.74
N LEU A 168 -2.88 8.90 -14.85
CA LEU A 168 -3.87 7.95 -15.37
C LEU A 168 -4.15 6.82 -14.36
N ALA A 169 -3.12 6.21 -13.81
CA ALA A 169 -3.26 5.13 -12.83
C ALA A 169 -4.00 5.59 -11.56
N MET A 170 -3.69 6.79 -11.05
CA MET A 170 -4.37 7.36 -9.88
C MET A 170 -5.83 7.73 -10.17
N ALA A 171 -6.13 8.25 -11.36
CA ALA A 171 -7.50 8.54 -11.77
C ALA A 171 -8.35 7.24 -11.90
N VAL A 172 -7.80 6.20 -12.50
CA VAL A 172 -8.44 4.87 -12.60
C VAL A 172 -8.66 4.26 -11.21
N LEU A 173 -7.66 4.33 -10.31
CA LEU A 173 -7.75 3.88 -8.92
C LEU A 173 -8.95 4.55 -8.22
N GLN A 174 -9.03 5.89 -8.32
CA GLN A 174 -10.09 6.68 -7.68
C GLN A 174 -11.47 6.36 -8.27
N ALA A 175 -11.59 6.31 -9.60
CA ALA A 175 -12.84 6.01 -10.30
C ALA A 175 -13.38 4.60 -9.98
N ARG A 176 -12.51 3.65 -9.67
CA ARG A 176 -12.85 2.28 -9.27
C ARG A 176 -13.15 2.13 -7.76
N GLY A 177 -13.03 3.18 -6.98
CA GLY A 177 -13.26 3.14 -5.53
C GLY A 177 -12.27 2.25 -4.78
N PHE A 178 -11.01 2.15 -5.25
CA PHE A 178 -9.97 1.33 -4.63
C PHE A 178 -9.60 1.88 -3.24
N ARG A 179 -9.61 1.03 -2.22
CA ARG A 179 -9.43 1.41 -0.81
C ARG A 179 -8.07 0.97 -0.29
N ARG A 180 -7.67 1.53 0.85
CA ARG A 180 -6.42 1.15 1.55
C ARG A 180 -6.33 -0.36 1.84
N GLN A 181 -7.46 -0.98 2.16
CA GLN A 181 -7.54 -2.43 2.40
C GLN A 181 -7.23 -3.25 1.15
N ASP A 182 -7.68 -2.78 -0.02
CA ASP A 182 -7.43 -3.43 -1.31
C ASP A 182 -5.93 -3.35 -1.68
N PHE A 183 -5.26 -2.23 -1.30
CA PHE A 183 -3.81 -2.07 -1.44
C PHE A 183 -3.04 -3.04 -0.56
N ALA A 184 -3.46 -3.19 0.70
CA ALA A 184 -2.83 -4.10 1.64
C ALA A 184 -2.88 -5.57 1.16
N GLN A 185 -4.02 -6.01 0.61
CA GLN A 185 -4.17 -7.36 0.05
C GLN A 185 -3.19 -7.65 -1.11
N ARG A 186 -2.81 -6.61 -1.88
CA ARG A 186 -1.87 -6.74 -3.00
C ARG A 186 -0.41 -6.61 -2.61
N HIS A 187 -0.13 -6.14 -1.38
CA HIS A 187 1.21 -5.95 -0.84
C HIS A 187 1.38 -6.65 0.53
N PRO A 188 1.09 -7.96 0.64
CA PRO A 188 1.00 -8.65 1.93
C PRO A 188 2.32 -8.65 2.72
N SER A 189 3.46 -8.65 2.02
CA SER A 189 4.80 -8.70 2.62
C SER A 189 5.40 -7.33 2.92
N GLY A 190 4.81 -6.24 2.43
CA GLY A 190 5.28 -4.87 2.67
C GLY A 190 4.96 -4.37 4.08
N ALA A 191 5.73 -3.40 4.59
CA ALA A 191 5.44 -2.76 5.88
C ALA A 191 4.00 -2.20 5.91
N ILE A 192 3.58 -1.53 4.84
CA ILE A 192 2.22 -0.99 4.69
C ILE A 192 1.17 -2.11 4.73
N GLY A 193 1.41 -3.24 4.05
CA GLY A 193 0.47 -4.38 4.03
C GLY A 193 0.29 -4.97 5.42
N ARG A 194 1.38 -5.23 6.14
CA ARG A 194 1.33 -5.74 7.52
C ARG A 194 0.58 -4.80 8.46
N THR A 195 0.89 -3.50 8.42
CA THR A 195 0.24 -2.49 9.26
C THR A 195 -1.28 -2.40 9.02
N LEU A 196 -1.73 -2.64 7.79
CA LEU A 196 -3.13 -2.52 7.40
C LEU A 196 -3.93 -3.83 7.51
N LEU A 197 -3.28 -4.99 7.60
CA LEU A 197 -3.95 -6.29 7.59
C LEU A 197 -3.87 -7.00 8.94
N LEU A 198 -2.76 -6.89 9.68
CA LEU A 198 -2.59 -7.59 10.94
C LEU A 198 -3.57 -7.08 12.00
N ARG A 199 -4.26 -8.00 12.63
CA ARG A 199 -5.12 -7.74 13.77
C ARG A 199 -4.39 -8.02 15.09
N VAL A 200 -4.90 -7.49 16.15
CA VAL A 200 -4.36 -7.71 17.49
C VAL A 200 -4.30 -9.20 17.83
N LYS A 201 -5.31 -9.99 17.44
CA LYS A 201 -5.33 -11.45 17.64
C LYS A 201 -4.19 -12.20 16.93
N ASP A 202 -3.63 -11.62 15.85
CA ASP A 202 -2.55 -12.25 15.09
C ASP A 202 -1.17 -12.02 15.73
N ILE A 203 -1.08 -11.07 16.69
CA ILE A 203 0.17 -10.63 17.32
C ILE A 203 0.19 -10.79 18.82
N MET A 204 -0.95 -11.03 19.47
CA MET A 204 -1.06 -11.14 20.92
C MET A 204 -0.45 -12.45 21.44
N ARG A 205 0.05 -12.42 22.65
CA ARG A 205 0.39 -13.59 23.44
C ARG A 205 -0.88 -14.27 23.92
N THR A 206 -0.95 -15.60 23.84
CA THR A 206 -2.10 -16.42 24.26
C THR A 206 -1.65 -17.59 25.13
N GLY A 207 -2.60 -18.35 25.67
CA GLY A 207 -2.34 -19.53 26.49
C GLY A 207 -1.48 -19.20 27.70
N GLU A 208 -0.40 -19.94 27.93
CA GLU A 208 0.48 -19.77 29.13
C GLU A 208 1.17 -18.40 29.17
N ARG A 209 1.26 -17.70 28.03
CA ARG A 209 1.84 -16.34 27.93
C ARG A 209 0.82 -15.22 28.13
N ASN A 210 -0.45 -15.55 28.37
CA ASN A 210 -1.50 -14.60 28.70
C ASN A 210 -1.91 -14.82 30.18
N PRO A 211 -1.30 -14.12 31.14
CA PRO A 211 -1.57 -14.34 32.55
C PRO A 211 -2.94 -13.76 32.93
N VAL A 212 -3.86 -14.64 33.33
CA VAL A 212 -5.21 -14.29 33.75
C VAL A 212 -5.49 -14.95 35.12
N VAL A 213 -5.93 -14.16 36.09
CA VAL A 213 -6.16 -14.64 37.43
C VAL A 213 -7.46 -14.08 38.03
N PRO A 214 -8.11 -14.77 38.97
CA PRO A 214 -9.27 -14.24 39.69
C PRO A 214 -8.85 -13.12 40.63
N GLN A 215 -9.73 -12.15 40.84
CA GLN A 215 -9.51 -11.01 41.74
C GLN A 215 -9.30 -11.38 43.22
N THR A 216 -9.65 -12.61 43.60
CA THR A 216 -9.48 -13.14 44.95
C THR A 216 -8.08 -13.69 45.23
N LEU A 217 -7.24 -13.85 44.16
CA LEU A 217 -5.89 -14.36 44.30
C LEU A 217 -5.01 -13.34 45.05
N SER A 218 -4.07 -13.82 45.86
CA SER A 218 -3.09 -12.94 46.52
C SER A 218 -2.08 -12.35 45.53
N VAL A 219 -1.54 -11.20 45.88
CA VAL A 219 -0.46 -10.56 45.08
C VAL A 219 0.71 -11.53 44.90
N LYS A 220 1.13 -12.24 45.93
CA LYS A 220 2.24 -13.21 45.85
C LYS A 220 1.99 -14.29 44.81
N GLU A 221 0.81 -14.87 44.76
CA GLU A 221 0.45 -15.89 43.76
C GLU A 221 0.37 -15.31 42.39
N ALA A 222 -0.16 -14.10 42.22
CA ALA A 222 -0.22 -13.40 40.94
C ALA A 222 1.18 -13.13 40.35
N LEU A 223 2.15 -12.75 41.16
CA LEU A 223 3.55 -12.59 40.74
C LEU A 223 4.16 -13.88 40.22
N LEU A 224 3.83 -15.02 40.78
CA LEU A 224 4.28 -16.32 40.26
C LEU A 224 3.70 -16.59 38.87
N VAL A 225 2.43 -16.24 38.64
CA VAL A 225 1.78 -16.35 37.31
C VAL A 225 2.42 -15.41 36.31
N MET A 226 2.65 -14.14 36.65
CA MET A 226 3.36 -13.17 35.80
C MET A 226 4.75 -13.67 35.41
N THR A 227 5.52 -14.17 36.38
CA THR A 227 6.86 -14.70 36.17
C THR A 227 6.86 -15.89 35.18
N ARG A 228 5.92 -16.84 35.34
CA ARG A 228 5.78 -17.99 34.43
C ARG A 228 5.42 -17.54 33.00
N ALA A 229 4.50 -16.56 32.88
CA ALA A 229 4.08 -16.01 31.61
C ALA A 229 5.13 -15.11 30.95
N LYS A 230 6.18 -14.71 31.69
CA LYS A 230 7.19 -13.71 31.29
C LYS A 230 6.51 -12.39 30.87
N ALA A 231 5.57 -11.91 31.68
CA ALA A 231 4.79 -10.70 31.46
C ALA A 231 4.99 -9.73 32.64
N GLY A 232 5.01 -8.43 32.32
CA GLY A 232 5.10 -7.35 33.30
C GLY A 232 3.74 -7.02 33.99
N SER A 233 2.68 -7.67 33.54
CA SER A 233 1.32 -7.46 34.06
C SER A 233 0.49 -8.75 34.07
N VAL A 234 -0.62 -8.73 34.82
CA VAL A 234 -1.61 -9.81 34.86
C VAL A 234 -3.03 -9.25 34.73
N SER A 235 -3.83 -9.87 33.88
CA SER A 235 -5.27 -9.58 33.77
C SER A 235 -6.03 -10.14 34.93
N VAL A 236 -6.79 -9.30 35.64
CA VAL A 236 -7.58 -9.69 36.80
C VAL A 236 -9.05 -9.81 36.39
N VAL A 237 -9.66 -10.97 36.63
CA VAL A 237 -11.06 -11.23 36.29
C VAL A 237 -11.96 -11.38 37.51
N ASN A 238 -13.22 -11.02 37.32
CA ASN A 238 -14.27 -11.26 38.30
C ASN A 238 -14.82 -12.71 38.23
N ALA A 239 -15.78 -13.04 39.05
CA ALA A 239 -16.41 -14.38 39.10
C ALA A 239 -17.10 -14.80 37.78
N ARG A 240 -17.37 -13.85 36.86
CA ARG A 240 -17.95 -14.11 35.54
C ARG A 240 -16.90 -14.30 34.46
N GLY A 241 -15.61 -14.26 34.78
CA GLY A 241 -14.51 -14.32 33.82
C GLY A 241 -14.26 -13.03 33.02
N THR A 242 -14.97 -11.94 33.31
CA THR A 242 -14.79 -10.66 32.64
C THR A 242 -13.69 -9.83 33.31
N LEU A 243 -12.97 -9.03 32.51
CA LEU A 243 -11.89 -8.18 32.96
C LEU A 243 -12.38 -7.18 34.01
N ALA A 244 -11.84 -7.27 35.22
CA ALA A 244 -12.12 -6.39 36.36
C ALA A 244 -11.01 -5.36 36.59
N GLY A 245 -9.75 -5.73 36.31
CA GLY A 245 -8.61 -4.89 36.53
C GLY A 245 -7.32 -5.45 35.90
N VAL A 246 -6.23 -4.74 36.13
CA VAL A 246 -4.85 -5.16 35.82
C VAL A 246 -3.99 -4.95 37.07
N PHE A 247 -3.00 -5.80 37.25
CA PHE A 247 -1.94 -5.60 38.22
C PHE A 247 -0.59 -5.70 37.51
N THR A 248 0.30 -4.73 37.74
CA THR A 248 1.57 -4.60 37.04
C THR A 248 2.74 -4.57 38.03
N ASP A 249 3.98 -4.77 37.49
CA ASP A 249 5.21 -4.55 38.29
C ASP A 249 5.28 -3.11 38.83
N GLY A 250 4.72 -2.15 38.12
CA GLY A 250 4.61 -0.76 38.58
C GLY A 250 3.66 -0.61 39.77
N ASP A 251 2.53 -1.33 39.76
CA ASP A 251 1.59 -1.35 40.90
C ASP A 251 2.25 -1.98 42.10
N LEU A 252 2.93 -3.11 41.93
CA LEU A 252 3.68 -3.76 43.01
C LEU A 252 4.62 -2.79 43.73
N ARG A 253 5.48 -2.12 42.95
CA ARG A 253 6.47 -1.16 43.51
C ARG A 253 5.79 -0.02 44.27
N ARG A 254 4.69 0.51 43.73
CA ARG A 254 3.94 1.60 44.38
C ARG A 254 3.28 1.15 45.69
N HIS A 255 2.73 -0.07 45.73
CA HIS A 255 2.10 -0.60 46.92
C HIS A 255 3.11 -1.02 47.98
N MET A 256 4.24 -1.67 47.61
CA MET A 256 5.30 -2.04 48.52
C MET A 256 5.90 -0.85 49.26
N ALA A 257 5.98 0.32 48.62
CA ALA A 257 6.45 1.55 49.27
C ALA A 257 5.55 2.05 50.42
N ARG A 258 4.32 1.56 50.52
CA ARG A 258 3.29 2.02 51.48
C ARG A 258 2.79 0.94 52.41
N ASP A 259 2.94 -0.33 52.07
CA ASP A 259 2.38 -1.47 52.76
C ASP A 259 3.29 -2.70 52.63
N GLU A 260 3.96 -3.04 53.70
CA GLU A 260 4.85 -4.21 53.76
C GLU A 260 4.10 -5.54 53.61
N GLN A 261 2.78 -5.57 53.90
CA GLN A 261 1.96 -6.77 53.81
C GLN A 261 1.24 -6.94 52.49
N VAL A 262 1.52 -6.11 51.49
CA VAL A 262 0.86 -6.12 50.17
C VAL A 262 0.84 -7.50 49.52
N LEU A 263 1.88 -8.31 49.72
CA LEU A 263 2.00 -9.65 49.11
C LEU A 263 0.89 -10.62 49.56
N ALA A 264 0.31 -10.43 50.75
CA ALA A 264 -0.78 -11.24 51.25
C ALA A 264 -2.17 -10.72 50.88
N ARG A 265 -2.27 -9.50 50.36
CA ARG A 265 -3.55 -8.90 49.97
C ARG A 265 -4.14 -9.54 48.73
N PRO A 266 -5.48 -9.64 48.62
CA PRO A 266 -6.14 -10.03 47.38
C PRO A 266 -5.98 -8.95 46.31
N LEU A 267 -5.88 -9.34 45.03
CA LEU A 267 -5.73 -8.42 43.91
C LEU A 267 -6.87 -7.40 43.81
N ALA A 268 -8.07 -7.74 44.22
CA ALA A 268 -9.22 -6.83 44.27
C ALA A 268 -8.95 -5.51 44.99
N ASP A 269 -8.03 -5.51 45.97
CA ASP A 269 -7.71 -4.36 46.83
C ASP A 269 -6.63 -3.46 46.22
N VAL A 270 -5.78 -4.02 45.35
CA VAL A 270 -4.55 -3.36 44.87
C VAL A 270 -4.49 -3.21 43.36
N MET A 271 -5.38 -3.87 42.62
CA MET A 271 -5.41 -3.78 41.13
C MET A 271 -5.81 -2.40 40.65
N THR A 272 -5.30 -2.00 39.51
CA THR A 272 -5.84 -0.87 38.72
C THR A 272 -7.14 -1.29 38.08
N ARG A 273 -8.25 -0.64 38.49
CA ARG A 273 -9.59 -0.88 37.94
C ARG A 273 -9.75 -0.18 36.60
N HIS A 274 -10.62 -0.73 35.73
CA HIS A 274 -10.89 -0.20 34.39
C HIS A 274 -9.62 -0.01 33.54
N PRO A 275 -8.82 -1.07 33.34
CA PRO A 275 -7.58 -0.97 32.60
C PRO A 275 -7.82 -0.60 31.14
N ILE A 276 -6.80 0.00 30.52
CA ILE A 276 -6.77 0.19 29.09
C ILE A 276 -6.71 -1.19 28.43
N CYS A 277 -7.61 -1.44 27.49
CA CYS A 277 -7.67 -2.69 26.76
C CYS A 277 -8.04 -2.45 25.30
N ILE A 278 -7.73 -3.41 24.44
CA ILE A 278 -8.04 -3.37 23.02
C ILE A 278 -8.83 -4.61 22.61
N ARG A 279 -9.63 -4.52 21.57
CA ARG A 279 -10.38 -5.65 21.02
C ARG A 279 -9.46 -6.54 20.18
N GLU A 280 -9.64 -7.86 20.27
CA GLU A 280 -8.88 -8.82 19.48
C GLU A 280 -9.00 -8.60 17.97
N GLU A 281 -10.15 -8.05 17.53
CA GLU A 281 -10.41 -7.76 16.10
C GLU A 281 -9.88 -6.39 15.63
N ALA A 282 -9.37 -5.54 16.54
CA ALA A 282 -8.76 -4.27 16.18
C ALA A 282 -7.49 -4.48 15.33
N LEU A 283 -7.08 -3.45 14.59
CA LEU A 283 -5.83 -3.52 13.83
C LEU A 283 -4.62 -3.44 14.76
N ALA A 284 -3.56 -4.16 14.43
CA ALA A 284 -2.30 -4.09 15.18
C ALA A 284 -1.73 -2.65 15.22
N ALA A 285 -1.99 -1.83 14.21
CA ALA A 285 -1.63 -0.43 14.18
C ALA A 285 -2.34 0.41 15.27
N GLU A 286 -3.55 0.03 15.66
CA GLU A 286 -4.27 0.69 16.75
C GLU A 286 -3.60 0.41 18.11
N ALA A 287 -3.08 -0.81 18.31
CA ALA A 287 -2.29 -1.13 19.50
C ALA A 287 -1.03 -0.25 19.61
N LEU A 288 -0.31 -0.01 18.48
CA LEU A 288 0.83 0.91 18.44
C LEU A 288 0.45 2.33 18.87
N THR A 289 -0.68 2.83 18.40
CA THR A 289 -1.19 4.15 18.79
C THR A 289 -1.46 4.22 20.29
N VAL A 290 -2.10 3.17 20.86
CA VAL A 290 -2.36 3.09 22.30
C VAL A 290 -1.07 3.08 23.13
N PHE A 291 -0.07 2.31 22.72
CA PHE A 291 1.25 2.30 23.41
C PHE A 291 1.90 3.68 23.44
N ASN A 292 1.94 4.37 22.27
CA ASN A 292 2.57 5.69 22.15
C ASN A 292 1.82 6.77 22.95
N GLU A 293 0.47 6.75 22.95
CA GLU A 293 -0.33 7.78 23.62
C GLU A 293 -0.44 7.57 25.13
N ARG A 294 -0.40 6.32 25.59
CA ARG A 294 -0.67 5.96 26.99
C ARG A 294 0.57 5.60 27.79
N ALA A 295 1.74 5.51 27.14
CA ALA A 295 3.01 5.15 27.77
C ALA A 295 2.90 3.89 28.65
N ILE A 296 2.27 2.83 28.13
CA ILE A 296 2.13 1.51 28.76
C ILE A 296 3.00 0.50 28.02
N ASP A 297 3.45 -0.55 28.72
CA ASP A 297 4.27 -1.61 28.13
C ASP A 297 3.44 -2.84 27.77
N ASP A 298 2.36 -3.08 28.49
CA ASP A 298 1.44 -4.20 28.31
C ASP A 298 0.03 -3.72 27.98
N LEU A 299 -0.58 -4.29 26.95
CA LEU A 299 -1.95 -3.97 26.54
C LEU A 299 -2.82 -5.24 26.55
N ILE A 300 -3.83 -5.25 27.44
CA ILE A 300 -4.75 -6.36 27.58
C ILE A 300 -5.67 -6.44 26.36
N VAL A 301 -5.79 -7.64 25.79
CA VAL A 301 -6.69 -7.92 24.69
C VAL A 301 -7.96 -8.59 25.17
N VAL A 302 -9.11 -8.07 24.77
CA VAL A 302 -10.42 -8.59 25.18
C VAL A 302 -11.27 -8.98 23.97
N ASN A 303 -12.11 -10.01 24.16
CA ASN A 303 -13.15 -10.38 23.21
C ASN A 303 -14.42 -9.51 23.35
N ALA A 304 -15.49 -9.87 22.62
CA ALA A 304 -16.77 -9.18 22.65
C ALA A 304 -17.45 -9.19 24.02
N ARG A 305 -17.17 -10.20 24.86
CA ARG A 305 -17.72 -10.36 26.22
C ARG A 305 -16.86 -9.69 27.29
N ARG A 306 -15.80 -8.95 26.89
CA ARG A 306 -14.80 -8.37 27.81
C ARG A 306 -14.00 -9.40 28.58
N GLU A 307 -13.87 -10.63 28.12
CA GLU A 307 -12.98 -11.64 28.66
C GLU A 307 -11.55 -11.39 28.13
N PRO A 308 -10.49 -11.45 28.97
CA PRO A 308 -9.12 -11.26 28.55
C PRO A 308 -8.63 -12.49 27.76
N VAL A 309 -8.47 -12.36 26.45
CA VAL A 309 -8.10 -13.45 25.53
C VAL A 309 -6.64 -13.40 25.11
N GLY A 310 -5.94 -12.31 25.40
CA GLY A 310 -4.53 -12.15 25.08
C GLY A 310 -3.89 -10.93 25.72
N LEU A 311 -2.57 -10.85 25.52
CA LEU A 311 -1.73 -9.75 25.96
C LEU A 311 -0.83 -9.32 24.79
N VAL A 312 -0.74 -8.03 24.51
CA VAL A 312 0.29 -7.48 23.61
C VAL A 312 1.34 -6.78 24.46
N ASP A 313 2.59 -7.22 24.30
CA ASP A 313 3.74 -6.61 24.96
C ASP A 313 4.47 -5.72 23.94
N SER A 314 4.77 -4.49 24.32
CA SER A 314 5.44 -3.51 23.45
C SER A 314 6.78 -4.03 22.91
N GLN A 315 7.49 -4.88 23.68
CA GLN A 315 8.77 -5.49 23.27
C GLN A 315 8.64 -6.54 22.16
N ASP A 316 7.45 -7.08 21.91
CA ASP A 316 7.23 -8.02 20.80
C ASP A 316 6.99 -7.31 19.45
N LEU A 317 6.60 -6.03 19.44
CA LEU A 317 6.26 -5.28 18.23
C LEU A 317 7.41 -5.11 17.23
N PRO A 318 8.67 -4.86 17.66
CA PRO A 318 9.81 -4.80 16.73
C PRO A 318 10.03 -6.10 15.96
N LYS A 319 9.79 -7.26 16.59
CA LYS A 319 9.93 -8.59 15.98
C LYS A 319 8.95 -8.79 14.82
N LEU A 320 7.81 -8.10 14.88
CA LEU A 320 6.74 -8.15 13.87
C LEU A 320 6.97 -7.17 12.71
N LYS A 321 8.05 -6.37 12.75
CA LYS A 321 8.36 -5.32 11.77
C LYS A 321 7.17 -4.38 11.52
N LEU A 322 6.48 -4.01 12.59
CA LEU A 322 5.36 -3.07 12.59
C LEU A 322 5.82 -1.61 12.84
N MET A 323 7.11 -1.47 13.23
CA MET A 323 7.79 -0.19 13.38
C MET A 323 8.75 0.03 12.23
#